data_b9c65487a74b219f528598b234178235
#
_entry.id   b9c65487a74b219f528598b234178235
#
_cell.length_a   1.000
_cell.length_b   1.000
_cell.length_c   1.000
_cell.angle_alpha   90.00
_cell.angle_beta   90.00
_cell.angle_gamma   90.00
#
_symmetry.space_group_name_H-M   'P 1'
#
loop_
_entity.id
_entity.type
_entity.pdbx_description
1 polymer ?
#
loop_
_entity_poly.entity_id
_entity_poly.type
_entity_poly.pdbx_seq_one_letter_code
_entity_poly.pdbx_strand_id
1 'polypeptide(L)'
;SHTDAFAVMHRGQLVFDWFDGFGAADRPHIIFSITKSMAALLAGALVGRGTLDPENLVTDYLPELIESAYYGATIRHLLDMQIASGFSEDYTDSDGIFMAYRRAAAWNPVEEGGETEGLRHFLTQMPKSDTASHGQVHDYCSPHSDVLGWVIERVGNDSFANQFSTYILQPCGASHEGYITLDTYGAPRVSGGMCLGLYDLLLIGEMVRNRGYANGREVVPASWIDDIFAVRDNHIWRGQNQPEGPRLFTNGNYRSLWYQTGFKDQEICAIGIHGQWLWINPQKQLVIVKMASHDHEVDSTIDRVMLAAFAAIGDALS
;
A
#
# COMPACT_ATOMS: atom_id res chain seq x y z
N SER A 1 -23.80 2.95 6.29
CA SER A 1 -22.38 2.79 5.88
C SER A 1 -21.79 4.18 5.72
N HIS A 2 -20.59 4.39 6.19
CA HIS A 2 -19.84 5.66 6.01
C HIS A 2 -19.00 5.60 4.73
N THR A 3 -19.61 5.17 3.62
CA THR A 3 -18.97 5.22 2.30
C THR A 3 -19.06 6.64 1.78
N ASP A 4 -17.94 7.24 1.44
CA ASP A 4 -17.85 8.62 0.94
C ASP A 4 -17.82 8.67 -0.59
N ALA A 5 -17.16 7.71 -1.22
CA ALA A 5 -17.10 7.60 -2.67
C ALA A 5 -16.97 6.13 -3.11
N PHE A 6 -17.59 5.81 -4.23
CA PHE A 6 -17.54 4.49 -4.82
C PHE A 6 -17.55 4.59 -6.35
N ALA A 7 -16.68 3.85 -7.02
CA ALA A 7 -16.69 3.80 -8.48
C ALA A 7 -16.40 2.40 -9.00
N VAL A 8 -16.99 2.08 -10.14
CA VAL A 8 -16.80 0.84 -10.88
C VAL A 8 -16.36 1.15 -12.30
N MET A 9 -15.25 0.59 -12.70
CA MET A 9 -14.79 0.59 -14.09
C MET A 9 -14.84 -0.84 -14.63
N HIS A 10 -15.49 -1.01 -15.78
CA HIS A 10 -15.58 -2.28 -16.49
C HIS A 10 -15.11 -2.11 -17.92
N ARG A 11 -14.16 -2.95 -18.36
CA ARG A 11 -13.57 -2.88 -19.72
C ARG A 11 -13.02 -1.50 -20.07
N GLY A 12 -12.41 -0.82 -19.09
CA GLY A 12 -11.83 0.51 -19.28
C GLY A 12 -12.85 1.65 -19.33
N GLN A 13 -14.12 1.39 -19.02
CA GLN A 13 -15.19 2.40 -19.00
C GLN A 13 -15.76 2.55 -17.60
N LEU A 14 -15.93 3.78 -17.13
CA LEU A 14 -16.67 4.09 -15.91
C LEU A 14 -18.14 3.70 -16.14
N VAL A 15 -18.64 2.75 -15.35
CA VAL A 15 -20.04 2.25 -15.46
C VAL A 15 -20.91 2.66 -14.28
N PHE A 16 -20.29 3.03 -13.18
CA PHE A 16 -20.97 3.53 -11.99
C PHE A 16 -20.05 4.42 -11.17
N ASP A 17 -20.57 5.50 -10.62
CA ASP A 17 -19.98 6.28 -9.55
C ASP A 17 -21.04 6.79 -8.57
N TRP A 18 -20.60 7.08 -7.36
CA TRP A 18 -21.45 7.60 -6.31
C TRP A 18 -20.63 8.33 -5.26
N PHE A 19 -21.17 9.42 -4.73
CA PHE A 19 -20.54 10.26 -3.72
C PHE A 19 -21.54 10.60 -2.61
N ASP A 20 -21.05 10.62 -1.37
CA ASP A 20 -21.77 11.06 -0.18
C ASP A 20 -20.78 11.55 0.88
N GLY A 21 -21.27 12.12 1.97
CA GLY A 21 -20.45 12.54 3.10
C GLY A 21 -19.29 13.48 2.69
N PHE A 22 -18.06 13.02 2.87
CA PHE A 22 -16.86 13.76 2.49
C PHE A 22 -16.45 13.55 1.03
N GLY A 23 -17.08 12.64 0.32
CA GLY A 23 -16.77 12.30 -1.07
C GLY A 23 -17.16 13.40 -2.02
N ALA A 24 -16.29 13.72 -2.98
CA ALA A 24 -16.59 14.57 -4.12
C ALA A 24 -15.67 14.20 -5.29
N ALA A 25 -16.14 14.48 -6.50
CA ALA A 25 -15.41 14.11 -7.71
C ALA A 25 -14.04 14.80 -7.85
N ASP A 26 -13.92 16.01 -7.31
CA ASP A 26 -12.75 16.89 -7.39
C ASP A 26 -11.95 16.96 -6.08
N ARG A 27 -12.29 16.14 -5.08
CA ARG A 27 -11.65 16.18 -3.77
C ARG A 27 -10.81 14.93 -3.52
N PRO A 28 -9.51 15.07 -3.22
CA PRO A 28 -8.70 13.98 -2.74
C PRO A 28 -9.20 13.43 -1.41
N HIS A 29 -9.24 12.11 -1.29
CA HIS A 29 -9.55 11.39 -0.05
C HIS A 29 -8.31 10.64 0.42
N ILE A 30 -8.11 10.55 1.74
CA ILE A 30 -7.03 9.75 2.28
C ILE A 30 -7.27 8.27 1.97
N ILE A 31 -6.25 7.60 1.41
CA ILE A 31 -6.35 6.20 0.98
C ILE A 31 -5.68 5.23 1.96
N PHE A 32 -5.14 5.75 3.07
CA PHE A 32 -4.44 4.98 4.08
C PHE A 32 -3.49 3.93 3.47
N SER A 33 -3.55 2.68 3.91
CA SER A 33 -2.59 1.65 3.49
C SER A 33 -2.62 1.30 2.01
N ILE A 34 -3.59 1.75 1.22
CA ILE A 34 -3.50 1.69 -0.25
C ILE A 34 -2.24 2.45 -0.74
N THR A 35 -1.77 3.45 0.01
CA THR A 35 -0.49 4.14 -0.25
C THR A 35 0.68 3.18 -0.43
N LYS A 36 0.73 2.08 0.34
CA LYS A 36 1.78 1.06 0.26
C LYS A 36 1.81 0.42 -1.13
N SER A 37 0.64 0.05 -1.65
CA SER A 37 0.50 -0.53 -3.00
C SER A 37 0.90 0.48 -4.08
N MET A 38 0.62 1.77 -3.87
CA MET A 38 1.07 2.84 -4.77
C MET A 38 2.59 2.96 -4.78
N ALA A 39 3.23 2.85 -3.60
CA ALA A 39 4.70 2.83 -3.51
C ALA A 39 5.32 1.61 -4.22
N ALA A 40 4.67 0.45 -4.16
CA ALA A 40 5.13 -0.73 -4.89
C ALA A 40 5.03 -0.57 -6.41
N LEU A 41 4.02 0.13 -6.92
CA LEU A 41 3.94 0.46 -8.36
C LEU A 41 5.08 1.41 -8.77
N LEU A 42 5.36 2.42 -7.95
CA LEU A 42 6.49 3.32 -8.20
C LEU A 42 7.83 2.57 -8.14
N ALA A 43 8.03 1.68 -7.16
CA ALA A 43 9.20 0.81 -7.11
C ALA A 43 9.32 -0.04 -8.39
N GLY A 44 8.22 -0.63 -8.88
CA GLY A 44 8.20 -1.36 -10.15
C GLY A 44 8.60 -0.51 -11.35
N ALA A 45 8.14 0.73 -11.43
CA ALA A 45 8.54 1.67 -12.47
C ALA A 45 10.05 1.98 -12.40
N LEU A 46 10.63 2.11 -11.20
CA LEU A 46 12.06 2.33 -11.00
C LEU A 46 12.89 1.09 -11.32
N VAL A 47 12.39 -0.11 -11.04
CA VAL A 47 13.00 -1.39 -11.48
C VAL A 47 13.04 -1.45 -13.01
N GLY A 48 11.94 -1.12 -13.68
CA GLY A 48 11.90 -1.06 -15.15
C GLY A 48 12.89 -0.08 -15.77
N ARG A 49 13.32 0.92 -15.00
CA ARG A 49 14.35 1.91 -15.39
C ARG A 49 15.77 1.47 -15.01
N GLY A 50 15.92 0.37 -14.29
CA GLY A 50 17.20 -0.13 -13.82
C GLY A 50 17.83 0.71 -12.69
N THR A 51 17.04 1.56 -12.00
CA THR A 51 17.50 2.38 -10.88
C THR A 51 17.28 1.73 -9.51
N LEU A 52 16.42 0.73 -9.44
CA LEU A 52 16.15 -0.06 -8.23
C LEU A 52 16.27 -1.55 -8.57
N ASP A 53 16.94 -2.31 -7.69
CA ASP A 53 16.98 -3.77 -7.77
C ASP A 53 16.37 -4.36 -6.50
N PRO A 54 15.27 -5.15 -6.60
CA PRO A 54 14.63 -5.76 -5.43
C PRO A 54 15.51 -6.74 -4.65
N GLU A 55 16.52 -7.30 -5.28
CA GLU A 55 17.43 -8.27 -4.64
C GLU A 55 18.59 -7.62 -3.88
N ASN A 56 18.83 -6.33 -4.08
CA ASN A 56 19.84 -5.60 -3.33
C ASN A 56 19.40 -5.40 -1.86
N LEU A 57 20.40 -5.26 -0.98
CA LEU A 57 20.14 -5.01 0.43
C LEU A 57 19.57 -3.60 0.63
N VAL A 58 18.70 -3.45 1.61
CA VAL A 58 18.18 -2.15 2.05
C VAL A 58 19.33 -1.23 2.42
N THR A 59 20.36 -1.77 3.09
CA THR A 59 21.53 -1.02 3.53
C THR A 59 22.49 -0.59 2.41
N ASP A 60 22.38 -1.15 1.22
CA ASP A 60 23.10 -0.66 0.03
C ASP A 60 22.59 0.72 -0.42
N TYR A 61 21.28 0.97 -0.21
CA TYR A 61 20.63 2.24 -0.50
C TYR A 61 20.62 3.18 0.71
N LEU A 62 20.44 2.62 1.91
CA LEU A 62 20.29 3.34 3.18
C LEU A 62 21.27 2.79 4.22
N PRO A 63 22.57 3.14 4.13
CA PRO A 63 23.58 2.69 5.09
C PRO A 63 23.29 3.13 6.53
N GLU A 64 22.44 4.14 6.71
CA GLU A 64 21.96 4.62 8.02
C GLU A 64 21.21 3.54 8.82
N LEU A 65 20.71 2.51 8.12
CA LEU A 65 19.90 1.43 8.73
C LEU A 65 20.73 0.20 9.16
N ILE A 66 22.06 0.28 9.12
CA ILE A 66 22.95 -0.87 9.39
C ILE A 66 22.81 -1.46 10.80
N GLU A 67 22.45 -0.65 11.79
CA GLU A 67 22.26 -1.09 13.18
C GLU A 67 20.80 -1.50 13.50
N SER A 68 19.88 -1.28 12.57
CA SER A 68 18.44 -1.53 12.74
C SER A 68 18.01 -2.92 12.29
N ALA A 69 16.71 -3.22 12.42
CA ALA A 69 16.07 -4.43 11.90
C ALA A 69 16.23 -4.64 10.39
N TYR A 70 16.65 -3.63 9.64
CA TYR A 70 16.79 -3.72 8.18
C TYR A 70 18.15 -4.24 7.72
N TYR A 71 19.10 -4.45 8.63
CA TYR A 71 20.39 -5.06 8.31
C TYR A 71 20.23 -6.48 7.75
N GLY A 72 20.77 -6.72 6.56
CA GLY A 72 20.67 -8.02 5.87
C GLY A 72 19.33 -8.26 5.14
N ALA A 73 18.38 -7.33 5.25
CA ALA A 73 17.13 -7.39 4.50
C ALA A 73 17.32 -6.87 3.06
N THR A 74 16.64 -7.49 2.09
CA THR A 74 16.55 -6.99 0.72
C THR A 74 15.34 -6.06 0.54
N ILE A 75 15.32 -5.31 -0.56
CA ILE A 75 14.14 -4.54 -0.97
C ILE A 75 12.93 -5.47 -1.19
N ARG A 76 13.16 -6.70 -1.65
CA ARG A 76 12.12 -7.71 -1.80
C ARG A 76 11.46 -8.05 -0.47
N HIS A 77 12.22 -8.15 0.61
CA HIS A 77 11.67 -8.38 1.94
C HIS A 77 10.78 -7.21 2.42
N LEU A 78 11.13 -5.93 2.09
CA LEU A 78 10.24 -4.79 2.34
C LEU A 78 8.92 -4.92 1.58
N LEU A 79 9.01 -5.19 0.27
CA LEU A 79 7.87 -5.30 -0.63
C LEU A 79 6.89 -6.42 -0.26
N ASP A 80 7.40 -7.50 0.29
CA ASP A 80 6.59 -8.68 0.65
C ASP A 80 6.23 -8.72 2.15
N MET A 81 6.56 -7.66 2.91
CA MET A 81 6.35 -7.60 4.36
C MET A 81 6.97 -8.80 5.08
N GLN A 82 8.23 -9.14 4.74
CA GLN A 82 8.94 -10.31 5.25
C GLN A 82 10.21 -9.93 6.02
N ILE A 83 10.22 -8.77 6.65
CA ILE A 83 11.31 -8.35 7.53
C ILE A 83 11.04 -8.85 8.93
N ALA A 84 12.02 -9.55 9.49
CA ALA A 84 11.97 -9.96 10.88
C ALA A 84 12.35 -8.78 11.78
N SER A 85 11.37 -8.15 12.40
CA SER A 85 11.53 -7.03 13.33
C SER A 85 10.92 -7.35 14.70
N GLY A 86 11.34 -6.61 15.72
CA GLY A 86 10.71 -6.63 17.04
C GLY A 86 9.59 -5.60 17.17
N PHE A 87 9.08 -5.07 16.04
CA PHE A 87 7.97 -4.13 16.02
C PHE A 87 6.63 -4.84 16.11
N SER A 88 5.68 -4.26 16.84
CA SER A 88 4.28 -4.72 16.89
C SER A 88 3.36 -3.57 16.47
N GLU A 89 2.56 -3.77 15.43
CA GLU A 89 1.54 -2.82 14.98
C GLU A 89 0.23 -3.07 15.74
N ASP A 90 0.24 -2.80 17.05
CA ASP A 90 -0.93 -2.93 17.92
C ASP A 90 -1.66 -1.59 18.05
N TYR A 91 -2.83 -1.49 17.42
CA TYR A 91 -3.69 -0.30 17.46
C TYR A 91 -4.31 -0.04 18.83
N THR A 92 -4.31 -1.02 19.73
CA THR A 92 -4.91 -0.93 21.07
C THR A 92 -3.93 -0.50 22.14
N ASP A 93 -2.61 -0.60 21.88
CA ASP A 93 -1.56 -0.18 22.81
C ASP A 93 -1.30 1.33 22.69
N SER A 94 -1.73 2.09 23.69
CA SER A 94 -1.62 3.55 23.73
C SER A 94 -0.20 4.08 23.99
N ASP A 95 0.72 3.24 24.50
CA ASP A 95 2.07 3.65 24.91
C ASP A 95 3.19 2.82 24.25
N GLY A 96 2.83 1.85 23.40
CA GLY A 96 3.75 0.95 22.74
C GLY A 96 4.56 1.57 21.61
N ILE A 97 5.41 0.74 21.02
CA ILE A 97 6.28 1.14 19.91
C ILE A 97 5.49 1.68 18.70
N PHE A 98 4.27 1.19 18.50
CA PHE A 98 3.40 1.68 17.42
C PHE A 98 2.98 3.14 17.65
N MET A 99 2.69 3.54 18.89
CA MET A 99 2.38 4.95 19.20
C MET A 99 3.61 5.84 19.05
N ALA A 100 4.80 5.37 19.43
CA ALA A 100 6.05 6.09 19.19
C ALA A 100 6.27 6.32 17.68
N TYR A 101 6.04 5.31 16.85
CA TYR A 101 6.07 5.43 15.39
C TYR A 101 5.05 6.45 14.87
N ARG A 102 3.80 6.43 15.34
CA ARG A 102 2.76 7.37 14.90
C ARG A 102 3.11 8.82 15.25
N ARG A 103 3.76 9.06 16.42
CA ARG A 103 4.27 10.38 16.80
C ARG A 103 5.45 10.78 15.91
N ALA A 104 6.39 9.88 15.65
CA ALA A 104 7.54 10.14 14.77
C ALA A 104 7.10 10.49 13.34
N ALA A 105 6.03 9.87 12.85
CA ALA A 105 5.42 10.14 11.55
C ALA A 105 4.49 11.37 11.52
N ALA A 106 4.43 12.15 12.61
CA ALA A 106 3.52 13.29 12.82
C ALA A 106 2.03 12.94 12.57
N TRP A 107 1.65 11.67 12.74
CA TRP A 107 0.25 11.23 12.62
C TRP A 107 -0.52 11.49 13.92
N ASN A 108 0.13 11.26 15.04
CA ASN A 108 -0.38 11.65 16.35
C ASN A 108 0.43 12.81 16.88
N PRO A 109 -0.21 13.74 17.63
CA PRO A 109 0.53 14.83 18.29
C PRO A 109 1.52 14.24 19.31
N VAL A 110 2.65 14.92 19.48
CA VAL A 110 3.51 14.72 20.63
C VAL A 110 2.87 15.36 21.86
N GLU A 111 3.26 14.91 23.05
CA GLU A 111 2.83 15.54 24.29
C GLU A 111 3.26 17.00 24.34
N GLU A 112 2.54 17.83 25.13
CA GLU A 112 2.84 19.25 25.25
C GLU A 112 4.27 19.47 25.76
N GLY A 113 5.07 20.18 24.98
CA GLY A 113 6.50 20.38 25.23
C GLY A 113 7.41 19.21 24.85
N GLY A 114 6.85 18.14 24.29
CA GLY A 114 7.62 17.02 23.73
C GLY A 114 8.19 17.33 22.35
N GLU A 115 9.28 16.65 22.01
CA GLU A 115 9.91 16.70 20.69
C GLU A 115 9.87 15.31 20.07
N THR A 116 9.96 15.26 18.73
CA THR A 116 10.17 14.00 17.98
C THR A 116 11.41 14.16 17.11
N GLU A 117 12.17 13.10 16.97
CA GLU A 117 13.32 13.07 16.08
C GLU A 117 12.94 12.68 14.64
N GLY A 118 11.64 12.49 14.40
CA GLY A 118 11.05 12.26 13.11
C GLY A 118 11.10 10.80 12.65
N LEU A 119 10.44 10.56 11.51
CA LEU A 119 10.21 9.22 10.99
C LEU A 119 11.52 8.51 10.63
N ARG A 120 12.43 9.16 9.92
CA ARG A 120 13.69 8.53 9.50
C ARG A 120 14.56 8.15 10.69
N HIS A 121 14.62 8.97 11.74
CA HIS A 121 15.33 8.62 12.96
C HIS A 121 14.70 7.38 13.62
N PHE A 122 13.36 7.37 13.77
CA PHE A 122 12.65 6.20 14.30
C PHE A 122 13.03 4.92 13.53
N LEU A 123 13.09 4.98 12.21
CA LEU A 123 13.44 3.82 11.36
C LEU A 123 14.86 3.31 11.61
N THR A 124 15.81 4.17 11.98
CA THR A 124 17.18 3.74 12.35
C THR A 124 17.21 2.98 13.67
N GLN A 125 16.19 3.16 14.52
CA GLN A 125 16.08 2.52 15.83
C GLN A 125 15.16 1.29 15.82
N MET A 126 14.69 0.84 14.65
CA MET A 126 13.81 -0.32 14.55
C MET A 126 14.44 -1.56 15.18
N PRO A 127 13.76 -2.17 16.17
CA PRO A 127 14.31 -3.32 16.90
C PRO A 127 14.39 -4.56 16.01
N LYS A 128 15.46 -5.31 16.14
CA LYS A 128 15.65 -6.61 15.48
C LYS A 128 14.78 -7.67 16.15
N SER A 129 14.34 -8.67 15.39
CA SER A 129 13.72 -9.87 15.96
C SER A 129 14.80 -10.78 16.52
N ASP A 130 14.53 -11.35 17.70
CA ASP A 130 15.39 -12.36 18.34
C ASP A 130 15.04 -13.80 17.91
N THR A 131 13.90 -13.98 17.19
CA THR A 131 13.31 -15.31 16.96
C THR A 131 13.10 -15.68 15.51
N ALA A 132 13.20 -14.72 14.59
CA ALA A 132 12.92 -14.93 13.17
C ALA A 132 14.05 -14.39 12.28
N SER A 133 14.09 -14.87 11.04
CA SER A 133 14.96 -14.35 9.98
C SER A 133 14.13 -13.74 8.85
N HIS A 134 14.70 -12.80 8.10
CA HIS A 134 14.05 -12.23 6.92
C HIS A 134 13.63 -13.31 5.92
N GLY A 135 12.49 -13.12 5.27
CA GLY A 135 11.94 -14.06 4.29
C GLY A 135 11.27 -15.31 4.88
N GLN A 136 11.22 -15.46 6.20
CA GLN A 136 10.63 -16.65 6.85
C GLN A 136 9.24 -16.41 7.46
N VAL A 137 8.91 -15.16 7.68
CA VAL A 137 7.62 -14.74 8.25
C VAL A 137 7.06 -13.61 7.38
N HIS A 138 5.75 -13.55 7.28
CA HIS A 138 5.10 -12.33 6.83
C HIS A 138 4.67 -11.57 8.08
N ASP A 139 5.06 -10.34 8.23
CA ASP A 139 4.69 -9.47 9.33
C ASP A 139 4.29 -8.11 8.74
N TYR A 140 2.98 -7.85 8.73
CA TYR A 140 2.47 -6.58 8.22
C TYR A 140 2.93 -5.45 9.13
N CYS A 141 3.79 -4.61 8.63
CA CYS A 141 4.47 -3.58 9.42
C CYS A 141 4.58 -2.28 8.61
N SER A 142 3.86 -1.25 9.04
CA SER A 142 3.80 0.06 8.37
C SER A 142 5.17 0.71 8.16
N PRO A 143 6.10 0.71 9.14
CA PRO A 143 7.47 1.20 8.97
C PRO A 143 8.22 0.65 7.75
N HIS A 144 7.96 -0.60 7.33
CA HIS A 144 8.66 -1.19 6.17
C HIS A 144 8.37 -0.44 4.87
N SER A 145 7.15 0.05 4.70
CA SER A 145 6.80 0.85 3.53
C SER A 145 7.35 2.27 3.58
N ASP A 146 7.56 2.83 4.76
CA ASP A 146 8.23 4.14 4.89
C ASP A 146 9.73 4.02 4.56
N VAL A 147 10.38 2.90 4.92
CA VAL A 147 11.74 2.60 4.44
C VAL A 147 11.78 2.48 2.93
N LEU A 148 10.80 1.79 2.31
CA LEU A 148 10.71 1.74 0.84
C LEU A 148 10.55 3.14 0.25
N GLY A 149 9.74 4.00 0.85
CA GLY A 149 9.61 5.40 0.46
C GLY A 149 10.95 6.16 0.52
N TRP A 150 11.72 5.96 1.59
CA TRP A 150 13.04 6.56 1.73
C TRP A 150 14.04 6.03 0.68
N VAL A 151 14.03 4.73 0.39
CA VAL A 151 14.80 4.15 -0.73
C VAL A 151 14.43 4.80 -2.06
N ILE A 152 13.12 4.92 -2.35
CA ILE A 152 12.62 5.56 -3.58
C ILE A 152 13.15 6.99 -3.72
N GLU A 153 13.08 7.80 -2.67
CA GLU A 153 13.63 9.16 -2.68
C GLU A 153 15.15 9.16 -2.92
N ARG A 154 15.87 8.22 -2.30
CA ARG A 154 17.32 8.10 -2.44
C ARG A 154 17.76 7.76 -3.88
N VAL A 155 17.13 6.76 -4.49
CA VAL A 155 17.51 6.30 -5.85
C VAL A 155 17.05 7.27 -6.95
N GLY A 156 15.93 7.95 -6.74
CA GLY A 156 15.41 8.94 -7.69
C GLY A 156 15.99 10.33 -7.52
N ASN A 157 16.66 10.59 -6.39
CA ASN A 157 17.16 11.93 -6.00
C ASN A 157 16.12 13.03 -6.12
N ASP A 158 14.87 12.70 -5.78
CA ASP A 158 13.70 13.59 -5.81
C ASP A 158 12.70 13.14 -4.74
N SER A 159 11.75 14.00 -4.38
CA SER A 159 10.71 13.66 -3.43
C SER A 159 9.85 12.50 -3.93
N PHE A 160 9.32 11.71 -2.99
CA PHE A 160 8.38 10.63 -3.31
C PHE A 160 7.19 11.15 -4.12
N ALA A 161 6.64 12.29 -3.74
CA ALA A 161 5.49 12.89 -4.41
C ALA A 161 5.78 13.26 -5.88
N ASN A 162 6.93 13.89 -6.15
CA ASN A 162 7.33 14.24 -7.51
C ASN A 162 7.56 13.01 -8.38
N GLN A 163 8.24 11.99 -7.84
CA GLN A 163 8.47 10.74 -8.56
C GLN A 163 7.15 10.01 -8.84
N PHE A 164 6.24 9.94 -7.85
CA PHE A 164 4.93 9.31 -8.03
C PHE A 164 4.09 10.05 -9.07
N SER A 165 4.08 11.38 -9.03
CA SER A 165 3.42 12.20 -10.05
C SER A 165 3.98 11.93 -11.45
N THR A 166 5.31 11.96 -11.60
CA THR A 166 6.00 11.83 -12.89
C THR A 166 5.87 10.44 -13.49
N TYR A 167 6.02 9.39 -12.67
CA TYR A 167 6.11 8.03 -13.17
C TYR A 167 4.81 7.26 -13.12
N ILE A 168 3.84 7.67 -12.32
CA ILE A 168 2.55 6.96 -12.15
C ILE A 168 1.36 7.85 -12.52
N LEU A 169 1.12 8.96 -11.81
CA LEU A 169 -0.12 9.75 -11.98
C LEU A 169 -0.26 10.32 -13.37
N GLN A 170 0.72 11.10 -13.83
CA GLN A 170 0.68 11.73 -15.16
C GLN A 170 0.59 10.69 -16.28
N PRO A 171 1.39 9.58 -16.29
CA PRO A 171 1.23 8.51 -17.25
C PRO A 171 -0.16 7.87 -17.26
N CYS A 172 -0.80 7.69 -16.11
CA CYS A 172 -2.16 7.15 -16.02
C CYS A 172 -3.24 8.14 -16.47
N GLY A 173 -2.89 9.42 -16.67
CA GLY A 173 -3.84 10.47 -17.07
C GLY A 173 -4.63 11.03 -15.90
N ALA A 174 -4.06 11.00 -14.70
CA ALA A 174 -4.64 11.65 -13.52
C ALA A 174 -4.93 13.14 -13.80
N SER A 175 -6.09 13.60 -13.38
CA SER A 175 -6.60 14.94 -13.67
C SER A 175 -6.64 15.87 -12.47
N HIS A 176 -6.44 15.32 -11.26
CA HIS A 176 -6.52 16.07 -10.02
C HIS A 176 -5.18 16.04 -9.27
N GLU A 177 -4.99 17.03 -8.41
CA GLU A 177 -3.86 17.06 -7.49
C GLU A 177 -4.07 16.05 -6.38
N GLY A 178 -3.04 15.21 -6.14
CA GLY A 178 -2.91 14.39 -4.94
C GLY A 178 -1.86 14.97 -4.01
N TYR A 179 -1.84 14.53 -2.76
CA TYR A 179 -0.79 14.89 -1.82
C TYR A 179 -0.45 13.73 -0.88
N ILE A 180 0.68 13.83 -0.20
CA ILE A 180 1.09 12.88 0.83
C ILE A 180 1.47 13.67 2.08
N THR A 181 1.05 13.17 3.25
CA THR A 181 1.43 13.77 4.53
C THR A 181 2.92 13.55 4.81
N LEU A 182 3.55 14.53 5.43
CA LEU A 182 4.95 14.52 5.82
C LEU A 182 5.06 14.55 7.34
N ASP A 183 6.18 14.04 7.86
CA ASP A 183 6.57 14.32 9.24
C ASP A 183 7.10 15.76 9.38
N THR A 184 7.49 16.15 10.60
CA THR A 184 8.02 17.49 10.89
C THR A 184 9.36 17.80 10.22
N TYR A 185 10.05 16.80 9.69
CA TYR A 185 11.33 16.91 9.00
C TYR A 185 11.21 16.71 7.48
N GLY A 186 10.00 16.57 6.97
CA GLY A 186 9.72 16.43 5.53
C GLY A 186 9.80 15.01 5.00
N ALA A 187 9.88 13.98 5.85
CA ALA A 187 9.80 12.59 5.40
C ALA A 187 8.35 12.21 5.05
N PRO A 188 8.09 11.64 3.85
CA PRO A 188 6.76 11.23 3.45
C PRO A 188 6.28 10.01 4.24
N ARG A 189 5.01 10.03 4.67
CA ARG A 189 4.36 8.88 5.32
C ARG A 189 3.82 7.91 4.26
N VAL A 190 4.71 7.10 3.70
CA VAL A 190 4.40 6.16 2.61
C VAL A 190 3.58 4.96 3.10
N SER A 191 3.55 4.75 4.39
CA SER A 191 2.70 3.72 5.02
C SER A 191 1.21 3.98 4.91
N GLY A 192 0.78 5.26 4.73
CA GLY A 192 -0.66 5.55 4.72
C GLY A 192 -1.04 7.02 4.58
N GLY A 193 -0.11 7.89 4.20
CA GLY A 193 -0.33 9.34 4.16
C GLY A 193 -0.82 9.91 2.84
N MET A 194 -1.01 9.09 1.80
CA MET A 194 -1.41 9.58 0.48
C MET A 194 -2.90 9.89 0.42
N CYS A 195 -3.22 10.98 -0.26
CA CYS A 195 -4.58 11.39 -0.62
C CYS A 195 -4.70 11.50 -2.13
N LEU A 196 -5.68 10.80 -2.71
CA LEU A 196 -5.95 10.79 -4.16
C LEU A 196 -7.44 10.96 -4.44
N GLY A 197 -7.76 11.47 -5.63
CA GLY A 197 -9.12 11.49 -6.15
C GLY A 197 -9.62 10.08 -6.48
N LEU A 198 -10.94 9.87 -6.40
CA LEU A 198 -11.60 8.60 -6.71
C LEU A 198 -11.23 8.11 -8.13
N TYR A 199 -11.33 9.00 -9.10
CA TYR A 199 -11.08 8.67 -10.50
C TYR A 199 -9.60 8.43 -10.79
N ASP A 200 -8.69 9.16 -10.14
CA ASP A 200 -7.25 8.97 -10.31
C ASP A 200 -6.82 7.60 -9.77
N LEU A 201 -7.36 7.19 -8.61
CA LEU A 201 -7.11 5.85 -8.07
C LEU A 201 -7.72 4.76 -8.96
N LEU A 202 -8.88 5.01 -9.57
CA LEU A 202 -9.52 4.10 -10.52
C LEU A 202 -8.68 3.92 -11.80
N LEU A 203 -8.10 5.00 -12.34
CA LEU A 203 -7.20 4.96 -13.49
C LEU A 203 -5.91 4.17 -13.19
N ILE A 204 -5.35 4.32 -11.98
CA ILE A 204 -4.21 3.51 -11.55
C ILE A 204 -4.61 2.03 -11.47
N GLY A 205 -5.77 1.71 -10.91
CA GLY A 205 -6.30 0.35 -10.89
C GLY A 205 -6.48 -0.24 -12.29
N GLU A 206 -6.95 0.55 -13.24
CA GLU A 206 -7.08 0.14 -14.64
C GLU A 206 -5.73 -0.10 -15.31
N MET A 207 -4.72 0.72 -15.02
CA MET A 207 -3.34 0.51 -15.47
C MET A 207 -2.81 -0.83 -14.95
N VAL A 208 -3.05 -1.16 -13.68
CA VAL A 208 -2.66 -2.45 -13.09
C VAL A 208 -3.42 -3.60 -13.76
N ARG A 209 -4.76 -3.50 -13.92
CA ARG A 209 -5.57 -4.49 -14.65
C ARG A 209 -5.07 -4.72 -16.07
N ASN A 210 -4.59 -3.66 -16.71
CA ASN A 210 -4.05 -3.68 -18.07
C ASN A 210 -2.54 -3.96 -18.11
N ARG A 211 -2.04 -4.76 -17.13
CA ARG A 211 -0.66 -5.24 -17.06
C ARG A 211 0.39 -4.13 -17.15
N GLY A 212 0.13 -2.99 -16.50
CA GLY A 212 1.08 -1.88 -16.42
C GLY A 212 0.98 -0.85 -17.56
N TYR A 213 0.00 -0.99 -18.46
CA TYR A 213 -0.18 -0.09 -19.60
C TYR A 213 -1.30 0.91 -19.34
N ALA A 214 -1.03 2.18 -19.63
CA ALA A 214 -2.01 3.26 -19.67
C ALA A 214 -1.69 4.24 -20.80
N ASN A 215 -2.71 4.80 -21.44
CA ASN A 215 -2.58 5.81 -22.50
C ASN A 215 -1.57 5.44 -23.60
N GLY A 216 -1.56 4.15 -24.01
CA GLY A 216 -0.70 3.63 -25.08
C GLY A 216 0.76 3.45 -24.73
N ARG A 217 1.15 3.54 -23.45
CA ARG A 217 2.53 3.35 -22.98
C ARG A 217 2.61 2.42 -21.78
N GLU A 218 3.76 1.77 -21.61
CA GLU A 218 4.08 1.05 -20.40
C GLU A 218 4.45 2.04 -19.29
N VAL A 219 3.71 2.00 -18.18
CA VAL A 219 3.91 2.83 -16.98
C VAL A 219 4.73 2.05 -15.95
N VAL A 220 4.32 0.79 -15.73
CA VAL A 220 5.01 -0.17 -14.88
C VAL A 220 5.28 -1.42 -15.74
N PRO A 221 6.48 -2.03 -15.68
CA PRO A 221 6.76 -3.21 -16.48
C PRO A 221 5.71 -4.30 -16.33
N ALA A 222 5.27 -4.88 -17.44
CA ALA A 222 4.29 -5.96 -17.43
C ALA A 222 4.75 -7.14 -16.55
N SER A 223 6.05 -7.43 -16.54
CA SER A 223 6.64 -8.48 -15.69
C SER A 223 6.48 -8.20 -14.20
N TRP A 224 6.49 -6.93 -13.77
CA TRP A 224 6.24 -6.55 -12.39
C TRP A 224 4.78 -6.80 -11.99
N ILE A 225 3.86 -6.43 -12.86
CA ILE A 225 2.43 -6.66 -12.63
C ILE A 225 2.11 -8.15 -12.65
N ASP A 226 2.66 -8.89 -13.61
CA ASP A 226 2.51 -10.35 -13.68
C ASP A 226 3.04 -11.02 -12.39
N ASP A 227 4.13 -10.51 -11.80
CA ASP A 227 4.68 -11.01 -10.54
C ASP A 227 3.73 -10.76 -9.35
N ILE A 228 3.01 -9.63 -9.33
CA ILE A 228 1.99 -9.34 -8.32
C ILE A 228 0.83 -10.34 -8.42
N PHE A 229 0.42 -10.72 -9.63
CA PHE A 229 -0.69 -11.67 -9.85
C PHE A 229 -0.27 -13.15 -9.77
N ALA A 230 1.02 -13.46 -9.85
CA ALA A 230 1.51 -14.83 -9.92
C ALA A 230 1.11 -15.63 -8.67
N VAL A 231 0.47 -16.78 -8.89
CA VAL A 231 0.14 -17.72 -7.82
C VAL A 231 1.44 -18.33 -7.28
N ARG A 232 1.63 -18.26 -5.96
CA ARG A 232 2.82 -18.75 -5.27
C ARG A 232 2.44 -19.63 -4.10
N ASP A 233 3.41 -20.37 -3.57
CA ASP A 233 3.28 -21.02 -2.28
C ASP A 233 2.98 -19.94 -1.20
N ASN A 234 1.98 -20.22 -0.39
CA ASN A 234 1.50 -19.31 0.63
C ASN A 234 1.72 -19.83 2.06
N HIS A 235 2.70 -20.71 2.26
CA HIS A 235 2.98 -21.25 3.59
C HIS A 235 3.37 -20.16 4.60
N ILE A 236 4.13 -19.14 4.17
CA ILE A 236 4.48 -17.98 4.98
C ILE A 236 3.21 -17.19 5.35
N TRP A 237 2.32 -16.98 4.40
CA TRP A 237 1.03 -16.31 4.63
C TRP A 237 0.13 -17.08 5.59
N ARG A 238 0.04 -18.41 5.48
CA ARG A 238 -0.79 -19.25 6.33
C ARG A 238 -0.25 -19.41 7.76
N GLY A 239 1.05 -19.27 7.94
CA GLY A 239 1.74 -19.45 9.23
C GLY A 239 1.53 -18.32 10.24
N GLN A 240 0.59 -17.39 9.98
CA GLN A 240 0.55 -16.14 10.72
C GLN A 240 -0.53 -16.01 11.78
N ASN A 241 -0.13 -15.35 12.88
CA ASN A 241 -1.00 -14.74 13.87
C ASN A 241 -1.28 -13.28 13.51
N GLN A 242 -1.93 -13.03 12.37
CA GLN A 242 -2.12 -11.66 11.89
C GLN A 242 -3.49 -11.07 12.25
N PRO A 243 -3.60 -9.73 12.38
CA PRO A 243 -4.88 -9.05 12.49
C PRO A 243 -5.80 -9.35 11.29
N GLU A 244 -7.04 -8.92 11.36
CA GLU A 244 -8.18 -9.43 10.58
C GLU A 244 -8.08 -9.42 9.05
N GLY A 245 -7.21 -8.60 8.44
CA GLY A 245 -7.03 -8.53 6.98
C GLY A 245 -6.67 -9.88 6.33
N PRO A 246 -5.66 -10.62 6.82
CA PRO A 246 -5.32 -11.96 6.35
C PRO A 246 -6.43 -12.99 6.55
N ARG A 247 -7.27 -12.83 7.56
CA ARG A 247 -8.40 -13.74 7.80
C ARG A 247 -9.48 -13.68 6.71
N LEU A 248 -9.54 -12.59 5.94
CA LEU A 248 -10.43 -12.48 4.77
C LEU A 248 -9.94 -13.36 3.61
N PHE A 249 -8.64 -13.62 3.52
CA PHE A 249 -7.98 -14.29 2.39
C PHE A 249 -7.16 -15.51 2.81
N THR A 250 -7.81 -16.50 3.45
CA THR A 250 -7.15 -17.71 3.97
C THR A 250 -6.32 -18.48 2.95
N ASN A 251 -6.72 -18.47 1.68
CA ASN A 251 -5.99 -19.07 0.57
C ASN A 251 -5.20 -18.03 -0.26
N GLY A 252 -5.14 -16.82 0.25
CA GLY A 252 -4.46 -15.71 -0.38
C GLY A 252 -2.95 -15.72 -0.22
N ASN A 253 -2.36 -14.60 -0.53
CA ASN A 253 -0.94 -14.31 -0.33
C ASN A 253 -0.73 -12.79 -0.28
N TYR A 254 0.52 -12.36 -0.07
CA TYR A 254 0.90 -10.95 -0.11
C TYR A 254 2.15 -10.80 -0.97
N ARG A 255 2.08 -9.94 -1.96
CA ARG A 255 3.20 -9.73 -2.89
C ARG A 255 3.30 -8.27 -3.31
N SER A 256 4.50 -7.70 -3.19
CA SER A 256 4.77 -6.32 -3.60
C SER A 256 3.73 -5.33 -3.05
N LEU A 257 3.42 -5.43 -1.76
CA LEU A 257 2.46 -4.60 -1.03
C LEU A 257 1.00 -4.69 -1.57
N TRP A 258 0.65 -5.82 -2.22
CA TRP A 258 -0.70 -6.14 -2.64
C TRP A 258 -1.20 -7.42 -2.01
N TYR A 259 -2.48 -7.46 -1.64
CA TYR A 259 -3.16 -8.69 -1.23
C TYR A 259 -3.59 -9.48 -2.46
N GLN A 260 -3.20 -10.74 -2.53
CA GLN A 260 -3.78 -11.74 -3.44
C GLN A 260 -4.91 -12.43 -2.70
N THR A 261 -6.12 -12.44 -3.27
CA THR A 261 -7.30 -12.95 -2.55
C THR A 261 -7.31 -14.47 -2.40
N GLY A 262 -6.68 -15.18 -3.32
CA GLY A 262 -6.78 -16.63 -3.44
C GLY A 262 -8.14 -17.12 -3.93
N PHE A 263 -9.00 -16.21 -4.44
CA PHE A 263 -10.26 -16.56 -5.07
C PHE A 263 -10.05 -17.06 -6.51
N LYS A 264 -11.12 -17.60 -7.10
CA LYS A 264 -11.06 -18.31 -8.38
C LYS A 264 -10.51 -17.45 -9.54
N ASP A 265 -10.87 -16.17 -9.55
CA ASP A 265 -10.53 -15.26 -10.66
C ASP A 265 -9.18 -14.54 -10.45
N GLN A 266 -8.42 -14.95 -9.43
CA GLN A 266 -7.09 -14.41 -9.12
C GLN A 266 -7.09 -12.89 -8.91
N GLU A 267 -8.10 -12.38 -8.22
CA GLU A 267 -8.19 -10.97 -7.89
C GLU A 267 -7.07 -10.55 -6.93
N ILE A 268 -6.67 -9.33 -7.07
CA ILE A 268 -5.83 -8.63 -6.09
C ILE A 268 -6.55 -7.41 -5.53
N CYS A 269 -6.12 -6.99 -4.36
CA CYS A 269 -6.63 -5.74 -3.79
C CYS A 269 -5.59 -5.01 -2.95
N ALA A 270 -5.80 -3.71 -2.82
CA ALA A 270 -5.18 -2.89 -1.81
C ALA A 270 -6.25 -2.42 -0.82
N ILE A 271 -5.94 -2.47 0.47
CA ILE A 271 -6.87 -2.17 1.54
C ILE A 271 -6.27 -1.08 2.44
N GLY A 272 -7.09 -0.12 2.83
CA GLY A 272 -6.76 0.88 3.83
C GLY A 272 -7.74 0.84 4.99
N ILE A 273 -7.25 1.14 6.19
CA ILE A 273 -8.10 1.29 7.38
C ILE A 273 -9.23 2.28 7.12
N HIS A 274 -10.28 2.20 7.94
CA HIS A 274 -11.51 2.99 7.80
C HIS A 274 -12.27 2.72 6.50
N GLY A 275 -12.06 1.53 5.86
CA GLY A 275 -12.87 1.02 4.76
C GLY A 275 -12.46 1.45 3.36
N GLN A 276 -11.17 1.75 3.11
CA GLN A 276 -10.66 2.03 1.76
C GLN A 276 -10.38 0.73 1.01
N TRP A 277 -10.81 0.66 -0.25
CA TRP A 277 -10.60 -0.50 -1.13
C TRP A 277 -10.24 -0.06 -2.55
N LEU A 278 -9.23 -0.71 -3.10
CA LEU A 278 -8.98 -0.80 -4.53
C LEU A 278 -8.97 -2.29 -4.89
N TRP A 279 -9.99 -2.73 -5.62
CA TRP A 279 -10.22 -4.12 -6.02
C TRP A 279 -10.03 -4.28 -7.52
N ILE A 280 -9.26 -5.29 -7.93
CA ILE A 280 -8.93 -5.53 -9.34
C ILE A 280 -9.19 -7.00 -9.67
N ASN A 281 -10.07 -7.24 -10.65
CA ASN A 281 -10.36 -8.55 -11.23
C ASN A 281 -10.06 -8.52 -12.73
N PRO A 282 -8.91 -9.03 -13.18
CA PRO A 282 -8.53 -8.99 -14.58
C PRO A 282 -9.37 -9.90 -15.47
N GLN A 283 -9.88 -11.02 -14.94
CA GLN A 283 -10.70 -11.97 -15.71
C GLN A 283 -12.06 -11.37 -16.07
N LYS A 284 -12.68 -10.65 -15.12
CA LYS A 284 -13.92 -9.90 -15.32
C LYS A 284 -13.71 -8.50 -15.89
N GLN A 285 -12.46 -8.12 -16.17
CA GLN A 285 -12.10 -6.78 -16.66
C GLN A 285 -12.65 -5.65 -15.77
N LEU A 286 -12.53 -5.82 -14.45
CA LEU A 286 -13.22 -5.02 -13.45
C LEU A 286 -12.21 -4.33 -12.52
N VAL A 287 -12.44 -3.06 -12.24
CA VAL A 287 -11.78 -2.29 -11.18
C VAL A 287 -12.85 -1.63 -10.33
N ILE A 288 -12.73 -1.75 -9.02
CA ILE A 288 -13.64 -1.09 -8.06
C ILE A 288 -12.79 -0.29 -7.07
N VAL A 289 -13.19 0.95 -6.84
CA VAL A 289 -12.64 1.80 -5.77
C VAL A 289 -13.76 2.15 -4.80
N LYS A 290 -13.48 2.00 -3.50
CA LYS A 290 -14.32 2.48 -2.42
C LYS A 290 -13.49 3.33 -1.47
N MET A 291 -13.97 4.52 -1.17
CA MET A 291 -13.45 5.42 -0.15
C MET A 291 -14.49 5.60 0.95
N ALA A 292 -14.06 5.59 2.20
CA ALA A 292 -14.98 5.62 3.33
C ALA A 292 -14.35 6.26 4.57
N SER A 293 -15.19 6.65 5.51
CA SER A 293 -14.85 7.22 6.82
C SER A 293 -15.50 6.39 7.93
N HIS A 294 -15.16 5.07 7.99
CA HIS A 294 -15.66 4.20 9.05
C HIS A 294 -15.10 4.62 10.41
N ASP A 295 -15.90 4.50 11.47
CA ASP A 295 -15.47 4.87 12.83
C ASP A 295 -14.33 4.00 13.37
N HIS A 296 -14.29 2.72 12.96
CA HIS A 296 -13.24 1.77 13.34
C HIS A 296 -12.25 1.55 12.22
N GLU A 297 -11.00 1.32 12.57
CA GLU A 297 -9.91 1.05 11.63
C GLU A 297 -10.21 -0.18 10.77
N VAL A 298 -10.73 -1.25 11.41
CA VAL A 298 -11.09 -2.51 10.76
C VAL A 298 -12.45 -2.98 11.24
N ASP A 299 -13.31 -3.38 10.32
CA ASP A 299 -14.59 -4.04 10.59
C ASP A 299 -14.76 -5.24 9.65
N SER A 300 -14.43 -6.43 10.15
CA SER A 300 -14.47 -7.66 9.37
C SER A 300 -15.87 -8.03 8.88
N THR A 301 -16.94 -7.54 9.53
CA THR A 301 -18.32 -7.78 9.09
C THR A 301 -18.62 -6.94 7.86
N ILE A 302 -18.27 -5.66 7.88
CA ILE A 302 -18.42 -4.77 6.73
C ILE A 302 -17.53 -5.25 5.58
N ASP A 303 -16.29 -5.64 5.84
CA ASP A 303 -15.37 -6.12 4.82
C ASP A 303 -15.91 -7.35 4.07
N ARG A 304 -16.50 -8.32 4.79
CA ARG A 304 -17.14 -9.49 4.15
C ARG A 304 -18.35 -9.09 3.28
N VAL A 305 -19.13 -8.13 3.73
CA VAL A 305 -20.25 -7.59 2.92
C VAL A 305 -19.70 -6.91 1.65
N MET A 306 -18.61 -6.15 1.77
CA MET A 306 -17.99 -5.51 0.61
C MET A 306 -17.44 -6.52 -0.39
N LEU A 307 -16.76 -7.57 0.07
CA LEU A 307 -16.27 -8.64 -0.79
C LEU A 307 -17.42 -9.35 -1.54
N ALA A 308 -18.55 -9.61 -0.86
CA ALA A 308 -19.72 -10.17 -1.49
C ALA A 308 -20.35 -9.22 -2.54
N ALA A 309 -20.36 -7.91 -2.24
CA ALA A 309 -20.83 -6.90 -3.18
C ALA A 309 -19.93 -6.79 -4.42
N PHE A 310 -18.59 -6.80 -4.26
CA PHE A 310 -17.65 -6.79 -5.38
C PHE A 310 -17.82 -8.01 -6.29
N ALA A 311 -17.99 -9.20 -5.69
CA ALA A 311 -18.26 -10.43 -6.44
C ALA A 311 -19.59 -10.32 -7.23
N ALA A 312 -20.69 -9.84 -6.59
CA ALA A 312 -21.98 -9.68 -7.23
C ALA A 312 -21.97 -8.65 -8.37
N ILE A 313 -21.23 -7.54 -8.21
CA ILE A 313 -21.01 -6.54 -9.28
C ILE A 313 -20.29 -7.21 -10.45
N GLY A 314 -19.24 -7.96 -10.18
CA GLY A 314 -18.50 -8.67 -11.21
C GLY A 314 -19.36 -9.70 -11.95
N ASP A 315 -20.23 -10.43 -11.24
CA ASP A 315 -21.16 -11.41 -11.86
C ASP A 315 -22.23 -10.72 -12.72
N ALA A 316 -22.70 -9.57 -12.31
CA ALA A 316 -23.72 -8.82 -13.05
C ALA A 316 -23.21 -8.16 -14.33
N LEU A 317 -21.88 -7.88 -14.41
CA LEU A 317 -21.25 -7.23 -15.56
C LEU A 317 -20.57 -8.22 -16.54
N SER A 318 -20.53 -9.52 -16.20
CA SER A 318 -19.81 -10.57 -16.95
C SER A 318 -20.58 -11.15 -18.12
#